data_e95f62a1666493597fd4a78d090c762c
#
_entry.id   e95f62a1666493597fd4a78d090c762c
#
_cell.length_a   1.000
_cell.length_b   1.000
_cell.length_c   1.000
_cell.angle_alpha   90.00
_cell.angle_beta   90.00
_cell.angle_gamma   90.00
#
_symmetry.space_group_name_H-M   'P 1'
#
loop_
_entity.id
_entity.type
_entity.pdbx_description
1 polymer ?
#
loop_
_entity_poly.entity_id
_entity_poly.type
_entity_poly.pdbx_seq_one_letter_code
_entity_poly.pdbx_strand_id
1 'polypeptide(L)'
;MRPDFLNGFIVSHLLQFRHLRATASVAVLQPVSARILVVDDEPDAIELIRFNLKASGYDVITAEDGEEALLKARKFSPDLILLDVMLPEIDGLEVCKILRRDPATAKLPVVMLTAKASEIDRVLGLEFGADDYVTKPFSPRELILRIRNLLRRQDEPEGEVERLQVQDLEINIPCHEARVEGKVVDLTPTEFRLLQILMERKGRVQSRDQLLQDVWGYDQLIDTRTVDTHVRRLREKMGKASSYIGTVRGVGYRLVEPAN
;
A
#
# COMPACT_ATOMS: atom_id res chain seq x y z
N MET A 1 62.06 46.57 -24.02
CA MET A 1 61.14 47.61 -24.55
C MET A 1 59.72 47.15 -24.36
N ARG A 2 58.93 47.96 -23.69
CA ARG A 2 57.65 47.75 -22.99
C ARG A 2 56.67 46.76 -23.52
N PRO A 3 56.00 46.02 -22.58
CA PRO A 3 54.73 45.42 -22.77
C PRO A 3 53.65 46.41 -22.27
N ASP A 4 52.48 46.45 -22.83
CA ASP A 4 51.22 46.96 -22.24
C ASP A 4 50.14 46.89 -23.33
N PHE A 5 49.36 45.83 -23.36
CA PHE A 5 48.04 45.81 -24.00
C PHE A 5 47.28 44.52 -23.63
N LEU A 6 46.97 44.33 -22.36
CA LEU A 6 46.08 43.23 -21.95
C LEU A 6 45.41 43.47 -20.57
N ASN A 7 44.96 44.70 -20.30
CA ASN A 7 44.24 44.97 -19.04
C ASN A 7 42.98 45.84 -19.19
N GLY A 8 42.33 45.84 -20.35
CA GLY A 8 41.14 46.67 -20.62
C GLY A 8 39.80 45.93 -20.84
N PHE A 9 39.77 44.62 -20.86
CA PHE A 9 38.55 43.90 -21.30
C PHE A 9 37.85 43.01 -20.26
N ILE A 10 38.37 42.93 -19.03
CA ILE A 10 37.81 42.03 -18.00
C ILE A 10 36.98 42.80 -16.95
N VAL A 11 37.00 44.11 -16.90
CA VAL A 11 36.32 44.89 -15.86
C VAL A 11 34.90 45.33 -16.25
N SER A 12 34.51 45.25 -17.52
CA SER A 12 33.20 45.76 -18.00
C SER A 12 32.06 44.73 -18.01
N HIS A 13 32.30 43.47 -17.68
CA HIS A 13 31.23 42.43 -17.68
C HIS A 13 30.81 41.93 -16.30
N LEU A 14 31.35 42.51 -15.21
CA LEU A 14 31.01 42.11 -13.83
C LEU A 14 30.02 43.03 -13.12
N LEU A 15 29.44 44.00 -13.80
CA LEU A 15 28.53 45.00 -13.20
C LEU A 15 27.07 44.89 -13.65
N GLN A 16 26.67 43.88 -14.41
CA GLN A 16 25.29 43.73 -14.88
C GLN A 16 24.48 42.60 -14.21
N PHE A 17 25.00 41.91 -13.20
CA PHE A 17 24.23 40.87 -12.46
C PHE A 17 23.95 41.23 -11.00
N ARG A 18 23.64 42.51 -10.72
CA ARG A 18 23.43 42.94 -9.34
C ARG A 18 21.98 43.29 -8.97
N HIS A 19 21.00 42.86 -9.72
CA HIS A 19 19.58 43.00 -9.32
C HIS A 19 18.74 41.82 -9.79
N LEU A 20 18.91 40.65 -9.18
CA LEU A 20 17.87 39.59 -9.14
C LEU A 20 18.13 38.72 -7.90
N ARG A 21 18.03 39.32 -6.72
CA ARG A 21 17.67 38.58 -5.51
C ARG A 21 16.15 38.45 -5.50
N ALA A 22 15.61 37.63 -6.36
CA ALA A 22 14.32 37.02 -6.10
C ALA A 22 14.55 36.02 -4.98
N THR A 23 14.12 36.34 -3.79
CA THR A 23 13.93 35.43 -2.68
C THR A 23 12.81 34.46 -3.08
N ALA A 24 13.13 33.47 -3.92
CA ALA A 24 12.34 32.28 -4.01
C ALA A 24 12.55 31.56 -2.67
N SER A 25 11.67 31.82 -1.72
CA SER A 25 11.43 30.93 -0.58
C SER A 25 11.03 29.61 -1.20
N VAL A 26 11.99 28.70 -1.33
CA VAL A 26 11.70 27.29 -1.56
C VAL A 26 10.99 26.89 -0.27
N ALA A 27 9.66 26.94 -0.31
CA ALA A 27 8.86 26.21 0.66
C ALA A 27 9.32 24.75 0.51
N VAL A 28 10.14 24.30 1.43
CA VAL A 28 10.41 22.87 1.62
C VAL A 28 9.05 22.31 1.99
N LEU A 29 8.33 21.80 0.98
CA LEU A 29 7.17 20.93 1.20
C LEU A 29 7.73 19.77 2.03
N GLN A 30 7.53 19.84 3.35
CA GLN A 30 7.77 18.69 4.19
C GLN A 30 6.90 17.57 3.59
N PRO A 31 7.45 16.37 3.37
CA PRO A 31 6.64 15.27 2.89
C PRO A 31 5.45 15.14 3.86
N VAL A 32 4.24 15.16 3.32
CA VAL A 32 3.03 14.99 4.13
C VAL A 32 3.19 13.65 4.85
N SER A 33 3.32 13.72 6.17
CA SER A 33 3.49 12.52 6.98
C SER A 33 2.23 11.68 6.83
N ALA A 34 2.36 10.42 6.39
CA ALA A 34 1.22 9.55 6.24
C ALA A 34 0.51 9.38 7.60
N ARG A 35 -0.81 9.42 7.55
CA ARG A 35 -1.69 9.38 8.72
C ARG A 35 -2.20 7.97 8.97
N ILE A 36 -1.96 7.43 10.15
CA ILE A 36 -2.32 6.08 10.52
C ILE A 36 -3.39 6.12 11.62
N LEU A 37 -4.50 5.42 11.40
CA LEU A 37 -5.52 5.19 12.42
C LEU A 37 -5.18 3.89 13.16
N VAL A 38 -4.98 3.99 14.47
CA VAL A 38 -4.71 2.86 15.38
C VAL A 38 -5.97 2.57 16.17
N VAL A 39 -6.48 1.36 16.09
CA VAL A 39 -7.70 0.90 16.77
C VAL A 39 -7.38 -0.30 17.63
N ASP A 40 -7.55 -0.14 18.92
CA ASP A 40 -7.31 -1.17 19.94
C ASP A 40 -8.07 -0.76 21.22
N ASP A 41 -8.65 -1.68 21.97
CA ASP A 41 -9.34 -1.37 23.21
C ASP A 41 -8.40 -1.31 24.42
N GLU A 42 -7.14 -1.73 24.24
CA GLU A 42 -6.11 -1.66 25.27
C GLU A 42 -5.31 -0.34 25.17
N PRO A 43 -5.44 0.61 26.15
CA PRO A 43 -4.72 1.90 26.09
C PRO A 43 -3.21 1.76 26.04
N ASP A 44 -2.64 0.75 26.71
CA ASP A 44 -1.20 0.49 26.71
C ASP A 44 -0.70 0.03 25.33
N ALA A 45 -1.50 -0.76 24.61
CA ALA A 45 -1.20 -1.17 23.24
C ALA A 45 -1.24 0.02 22.29
N ILE A 46 -2.27 0.86 22.38
CA ILE A 46 -2.37 2.12 21.62
C ILE A 46 -1.14 3.00 21.86
N GLU A 47 -0.75 3.22 23.13
CA GLU A 47 0.37 4.09 23.47
C GLU A 47 1.70 3.57 22.92
N LEU A 48 1.95 2.25 23.03
CA LEU A 48 3.14 1.60 22.49
C LEU A 48 3.21 1.76 20.96
N ILE A 49 2.11 1.50 20.25
CA ILE A 49 2.04 1.62 18.80
C ILE A 49 2.23 3.09 18.41
N ARG A 50 1.51 4.01 19.04
CA ARG A 50 1.58 5.45 18.80
C ARG A 50 3.00 6.00 18.97
N PHE A 51 3.69 5.61 20.03
CA PHE A 51 5.06 6.01 20.29
C PHE A 51 6.00 5.61 19.13
N ASN A 52 5.93 4.35 18.70
CA ASN A 52 6.79 3.82 17.64
C ASN A 52 6.47 4.43 16.26
N LEU A 53 5.18 4.65 15.96
CA LEU A 53 4.75 5.29 14.72
C LEU A 53 5.22 6.74 14.64
N LYS A 54 5.04 7.52 15.71
CA LYS A 54 5.52 8.91 15.78
C LYS A 54 7.04 9.00 15.67
N ALA A 55 7.77 8.11 16.33
CA ALA A 55 9.23 8.02 16.20
C ALA A 55 9.68 7.70 14.76
N SER A 56 8.82 7.05 13.97
CA SER A 56 9.04 6.73 12.56
C SER A 56 8.53 7.81 11.58
N GLY A 57 8.00 8.94 12.09
CA GLY A 57 7.58 10.09 11.29
C GLY A 57 6.12 10.04 10.82
N TYR A 58 5.28 9.16 11.34
CA TYR A 58 3.86 9.07 10.98
C TYR A 58 2.98 9.97 11.86
N ASP A 59 1.91 10.51 11.26
CA ASP A 59 0.80 11.12 12.02
C ASP A 59 -0.13 10.01 12.52
N VAL A 60 -0.63 10.14 13.76
CA VAL A 60 -1.38 9.05 14.40
C VAL A 60 -2.69 9.55 14.97
N ILE A 61 -3.78 8.91 14.56
CA ILE A 61 -5.11 9.01 15.14
C ILE A 61 -5.38 7.68 15.88
N THR A 62 -6.07 7.72 16.99
CA THR A 62 -6.43 6.54 17.78
C THR A 62 -7.92 6.38 17.89
N ALA A 63 -8.40 5.16 18.05
CA ALA A 63 -9.77 4.81 18.41
C ALA A 63 -9.75 3.62 19.37
N GLU A 64 -10.71 3.56 20.27
CA GLU A 64 -10.78 2.54 21.32
C GLU A 64 -11.85 1.47 21.05
N ASP A 65 -12.70 1.71 20.05
CA ASP A 65 -13.74 0.76 19.63
C ASP A 65 -14.02 0.84 18.13
N GLY A 66 -14.87 -0.08 17.64
CA GLY A 66 -15.20 -0.20 16.22
C GLY A 66 -16.04 0.95 15.67
N GLU A 67 -16.96 1.52 16.47
CA GLU A 67 -17.79 2.65 16.03
C GLU A 67 -16.96 3.91 15.85
N GLU A 68 -16.10 4.20 16.82
CA GLU A 68 -15.16 5.32 16.76
C GLU A 68 -14.20 5.17 15.59
N ALA A 69 -13.71 3.95 15.32
CA ALA A 69 -12.86 3.64 14.18
C ALA A 69 -13.53 3.99 12.86
N LEU A 70 -14.78 3.57 12.65
CA LEU A 70 -15.55 3.86 11.44
C LEU A 70 -15.79 5.35 11.24
N LEU A 71 -16.15 6.06 12.32
CA LEU A 71 -16.34 7.51 12.29
C LEU A 71 -15.03 8.24 11.93
N LYS A 72 -13.92 7.86 12.58
CA LYS A 72 -12.61 8.48 12.35
C LYS A 72 -12.05 8.15 10.96
N ALA A 73 -12.24 6.94 10.46
CA ALA A 73 -11.84 6.57 9.10
C ALA A 73 -12.49 7.47 8.04
N ARG A 74 -13.79 7.73 8.15
CA ARG A 74 -14.51 8.63 7.24
C ARG A 74 -14.10 10.10 7.42
N LYS A 75 -14.00 10.56 8.68
CA LYS A 75 -13.77 11.99 9.00
C LYS A 75 -12.36 12.45 8.63
N PHE A 76 -11.37 11.63 8.88
CA PHE A 76 -9.96 12.02 8.77
C PHE A 76 -9.26 11.42 7.55
N SER A 77 -9.90 10.49 6.84
CA SER A 77 -9.34 9.83 5.65
C SER A 77 -7.88 9.39 5.87
N PRO A 78 -7.60 8.48 6.84
CA PRO A 78 -6.24 8.02 7.09
C PRO A 78 -5.69 7.26 5.88
N ASP A 79 -4.38 7.20 5.77
CA ASP A 79 -3.68 6.49 4.70
C ASP A 79 -3.58 4.98 4.98
N LEU A 80 -3.73 4.58 6.26
CA LEU A 80 -3.73 3.18 6.69
C LEU A 80 -4.44 3.05 8.04
N ILE A 81 -5.08 1.91 8.27
CA ILE A 81 -5.66 1.54 9.58
C ILE A 81 -4.95 0.30 10.14
N LEU A 82 -4.52 0.38 11.41
CA LEU A 82 -4.16 -0.76 12.24
C LEU A 82 -5.38 -1.10 13.09
N LEU A 83 -5.88 -2.31 12.99
CA LEU A 83 -7.19 -2.68 13.53
C LEU A 83 -7.07 -3.95 14.35
N ASP A 84 -7.31 -3.86 15.66
CA ASP A 84 -7.42 -5.06 16.48
C ASP A 84 -8.66 -5.88 16.07
N VAL A 85 -8.50 -7.19 16.08
CA VAL A 85 -9.59 -8.13 15.86
C VAL A 85 -10.54 -8.13 17.05
N MET A 86 -10.01 -8.09 18.27
CA MET A 86 -10.76 -8.28 19.51
C MET A 86 -11.23 -6.92 20.09
N LEU A 87 -12.17 -6.27 19.41
CA LEU A 87 -12.77 -5.03 19.90
C LEU A 87 -14.10 -5.31 20.58
N PRO A 88 -14.50 -4.47 21.57
CA PRO A 88 -15.82 -4.54 22.17
C PRO A 88 -16.92 -4.11 21.17
N GLU A 89 -18.14 -4.59 21.36
CA GLU A 89 -19.37 -4.27 20.60
C GLU A 89 -19.29 -4.69 19.12
N ILE A 90 -18.46 -4.04 18.32
CA ILE A 90 -18.25 -4.38 16.91
C ILE A 90 -16.80 -4.88 16.75
N ASP A 91 -16.64 -6.16 16.50
CA ASP A 91 -15.32 -6.76 16.30
C ASP A 91 -14.59 -6.20 15.08
N GLY A 92 -13.26 -6.28 15.07
CA GLY A 92 -12.45 -5.72 14.00
C GLY A 92 -12.71 -6.35 12.62
N LEU A 93 -13.18 -7.60 12.58
CA LEU A 93 -13.53 -8.25 11.30
C LEU A 93 -14.78 -7.61 10.70
N GLU A 94 -15.77 -7.30 11.52
CA GLU A 94 -16.99 -6.62 11.07
C GLU A 94 -16.68 -5.16 10.67
N VAL A 95 -15.84 -4.46 11.45
CA VAL A 95 -15.33 -3.13 11.06
C VAL A 95 -14.67 -3.19 9.68
N CYS A 96 -13.79 -4.16 9.43
CA CYS A 96 -13.15 -4.34 8.14
C CYS A 96 -14.16 -4.55 7.00
N LYS A 97 -15.18 -5.39 7.19
CA LYS A 97 -16.26 -5.59 6.20
C LYS A 97 -17.02 -4.31 5.90
N ILE A 98 -17.34 -3.51 6.93
CA ILE A 98 -18.04 -2.24 6.76
C ILE A 98 -17.16 -1.26 5.96
N LEU A 99 -15.87 -1.14 6.29
CA LEU A 99 -14.92 -0.32 5.53
C LEU A 99 -14.85 -0.73 4.05
N ARG A 100 -14.87 -2.02 3.75
CA ARG A 100 -14.81 -2.53 2.37
C ARG A 100 -16.09 -2.32 1.57
N ARG A 101 -17.25 -2.17 2.24
CA ARG A 101 -18.54 -1.88 1.60
C ARG A 101 -18.76 -0.40 1.34
N ASP A 102 -18.07 0.47 2.04
CA ASP A 102 -18.17 1.91 1.89
C ASP A 102 -17.20 2.41 0.81
N PRO A 103 -17.69 2.99 -0.30
CA PRO A 103 -16.84 3.49 -1.39
C PRO A 103 -15.77 4.49 -0.93
N ALA A 104 -16.02 5.24 0.15
CA ALA A 104 -15.07 6.21 0.69
C ALA A 104 -13.87 5.55 1.38
N THR A 105 -14.02 4.32 1.88
CA THR A 105 -12.99 3.60 2.64
C THR A 105 -12.62 2.24 2.04
N ALA A 106 -13.25 1.82 0.94
CA ALA A 106 -13.06 0.51 0.34
C ALA A 106 -11.59 0.21 -0.03
N LYS A 107 -10.83 1.24 -0.37
CA LYS A 107 -9.40 1.15 -0.75
C LYS A 107 -8.43 1.44 0.40
N LEU A 108 -8.92 1.81 1.58
CA LEU A 108 -8.10 2.08 2.75
C LEU A 108 -7.32 0.80 3.13
N PRO A 109 -5.98 0.83 3.15
CA PRO A 109 -5.19 -0.31 3.60
C PRO A 109 -5.51 -0.67 5.06
N VAL A 110 -5.79 -1.95 5.31
CA VAL A 110 -6.12 -2.49 6.64
C VAL A 110 -5.12 -3.54 7.04
N VAL A 111 -4.42 -3.30 8.16
CA VAL A 111 -3.58 -4.30 8.83
C VAL A 111 -4.30 -4.75 10.09
N MET A 112 -4.65 -6.04 10.15
CA MET A 112 -5.26 -6.61 11.33
C MET A 112 -4.22 -6.92 12.40
N LEU A 113 -4.49 -6.52 13.64
CA LEU A 113 -3.74 -6.95 14.81
C LEU A 113 -4.50 -8.09 15.47
N THR A 114 -3.84 -9.22 15.74
CA THR A 114 -4.53 -10.41 16.29
C THR A 114 -3.70 -11.06 17.39
N ALA A 115 -4.36 -11.51 18.46
CA ALA A 115 -3.72 -12.42 19.41
C ALA A 115 -3.36 -13.73 18.71
N LYS A 116 -2.33 -14.43 19.15
CA LYS A 116 -1.81 -15.69 18.57
C LYS A 116 -2.80 -16.86 18.72
N ALA A 117 -4.01 -16.66 18.26
CA ALA A 117 -5.05 -17.68 18.23
C ALA A 117 -5.28 -18.12 16.80
N SER A 118 -5.43 -19.36 16.60
CA SER A 118 -5.77 -20.18 15.44
C SER A 118 -5.46 -19.62 14.01
N GLU A 119 -4.93 -20.51 13.19
CA GLU A 119 -4.83 -20.37 11.73
C GLU A 119 -6.15 -19.89 11.09
N ILE A 120 -7.28 -20.16 11.75
CA ILE A 120 -8.63 -19.79 11.37
C ILE A 120 -8.85 -18.28 11.41
N ASP A 121 -8.38 -17.58 12.46
CA ASP A 121 -8.61 -16.13 12.59
C ASP A 121 -7.82 -15.32 11.56
N ARG A 122 -6.62 -15.81 11.17
CA ARG A 122 -5.82 -15.19 10.11
C ARG A 122 -6.44 -15.36 8.73
N VAL A 123 -6.96 -16.55 8.45
CA VAL A 123 -7.66 -16.82 7.19
C VAL A 123 -8.94 -15.99 7.10
N LEU A 124 -9.71 -15.92 8.20
CA LEU A 124 -10.92 -15.10 8.27
C LEU A 124 -10.61 -13.61 8.10
N GLY A 125 -9.60 -13.06 8.79
CA GLY A 125 -9.22 -11.64 8.65
C GLY A 125 -8.90 -11.27 7.20
N LEU A 126 -8.15 -12.11 6.49
CA LEU A 126 -7.92 -11.94 5.07
C LEU A 126 -9.18 -12.17 4.23
N GLU A 127 -10.06 -13.09 4.57
CA GLU A 127 -11.34 -13.31 3.88
C GLU A 127 -12.28 -12.10 3.98
N PHE A 128 -12.18 -11.30 5.03
CA PHE A 128 -13.00 -10.09 5.24
C PHE A 128 -12.43 -8.81 4.63
N GLY A 129 -11.30 -8.84 3.93
CA GLY A 129 -10.83 -7.70 3.17
C GLY A 129 -9.57 -7.03 3.71
N ALA A 130 -8.95 -7.51 4.78
CA ALA A 130 -7.67 -7.00 5.23
C ALA A 130 -6.57 -7.19 4.18
N ASP A 131 -5.61 -6.27 4.13
CA ASP A 131 -4.46 -6.31 3.24
C ASP A 131 -3.30 -7.10 3.85
N ASP A 132 -3.19 -7.07 5.18
CA ASP A 132 -2.17 -7.78 5.94
C ASP A 132 -2.64 -8.05 7.37
N TYR A 133 -1.88 -8.85 8.12
CA TYR A 133 -2.12 -9.11 9.55
C TYR A 133 -0.81 -9.20 10.32
N VAL A 134 -0.87 -8.85 11.61
CA VAL A 134 0.25 -8.91 12.55
C VAL A 134 -0.20 -9.61 13.82
N THR A 135 0.53 -10.64 14.23
CA THR A 135 0.19 -11.37 15.46
C THR A 135 0.80 -10.70 16.69
N LYS A 136 0.01 -10.47 17.73
CA LYS A 136 0.48 -10.03 19.05
C LYS A 136 1.10 -11.23 19.80
N PRO A 137 2.26 -11.09 20.48
CA PRO A 137 3.09 -9.90 20.52
C PRO A 137 3.93 -9.74 19.25
N PHE A 138 4.03 -8.52 18.75
CA PHE A 138 4.81 -8.17 17.56
C PHE A 138 6.01 -7.29 17.90
N SER A 139 7.01 -7.34 17.02
CA SER A 139 8.11 -6.40 17.08
C SER A 139 7.68 -5.05 16.49
N PRO A 140 7.92 -3.90 17.17
CA PRO A 140 7.67 -2.58 16.58
C PRO A 140 8.34 -2.41 15.21
N ARG A 141 9.54 -2.94 15.04
CA ARG A 141 10.27 -2.90 13.78
C ARG A 141 9.54 -3.65 12.65
N GLU A 142 8.96 -4.79 12.96
CA GLU A 142 8.16 -5.58 12.03
C GLU A 142 6.90 -4.79 11.60
N LEU A 143 6.16 -4.24 12.56
CA LEU A 143 4.97 -3.44 12.30
C LEU A 143 5.27 -2.24 11.39
N ILE A 144 6.33 -1.48 11.68
CA ILE A 144 6.74 -0.34 10.86
C ILE A 144 7.13 -0.77 9.45
N LEU A 145 7.80 -1.89 9.27
CA LEU A 145 8.16 -2.41 7.95
C LEU A 145 6.92 -2.74 7.12
N ARG A 146 5.91 -3.38 7.72
CA ARG A 146 4.65 -3.73 7.08
C ARG A 146 3.87 -2.49 6.62
N ILE A 147 3.73 -1.52 7.52
CA ILE A 147 3.10 -0.23 7.24
C ILE A 147 3.80 0.47 6.08
N ARG A 148 5.13 0.57 6.12
CA ARG A 148 5.91 1.20 5.05
C ARG A 148 5.70 0.51 3.70
N ASN A 149 5.68 -0.82 3.69
CA ASN A 149 5.45 -1.58 2.46
C ASN A 149 4.06 -1.34 1.88
N LEU A 150 3.03 -1.21 2.71
CA LEU A 150 1.66 -0.90 2.26
C LEU A 150 1.53 0.54 1.77
N LEU A 151 2.11 1.52 2.47
CA LEU A 151 2.05 2.93 2.10
C LEU A 151 2.88 3.24 0.84
N ARG A 152 4.09 2.66 0.70
CA ARG A 152 4.92 2.87 -0.49
C ARG A 152 4.21 2.52 -1.80
N ARG A 153 3.24 1.62 -1.76
CA ARG A 153 2.42 1.24 -2.91
C ARG A 153 1.47 2.35 -3.37
N GLN A 154 1.23 3.37 -2.54
CA GLN A 154 0.42 4.54 -2.88
C GLN A 154 1.26 5.69 -3.45
N ASP A 155 2.57 5.74 -3.12
CA ASP A 155 3.46 6.86 -3.39
C ASP A 155 4.46 6.62 -4.55
N GLU A 156 4.32 5.54 -5.35
CA GLU A 156 5.20 5.35 -6.51
C GLU A 156 4.99 6.51 -7.50
N PRO A 157 6.06 7.28 -7.85
CA PRO A 157 5.93 8.51 -8.62
C PRO A 157 5.36 8.23 -10.01
N GLU A 158 4.60 9.19 -10.54
CA GLU A 158 4.14 9.27 -11.93
C GLU A 158 5.34 9.24 -12.90
N GLY A 159 5.95 8.07 -13.05
CA GLY A 159 6.87 7.75 -14.13
C GLY A 159 6.09 7.22 -15.32
N GLU A 160 6.63 7.36 -16.53
CA GLU A 160 6.06 7.03 -17.83
C GLU A 160 4.84 6.10 -17.78
N VAL A 161 3.73 6.48 -18.44
CA VAL A 161 2.45 5.76 -18.44
C VAL A 161 2.67 4.29 -18.79
N GLU A 162 3.04 3.51 -17.79
CA GLU A 162 3.23 2.07 -17.95
C GLU A 162 1.88 1.39 -17.83
N ARG A 163 1.30 1.11 -18.98
CA ARG A 163 0.08 0.32 -19.09
C ARG A 163 0.44 -1.10 -19.42
N LEU A 164 -0.02 -2.03 -18.62
CA LEU A 164 0.05 -3.44 -18.97
C LEU A 164 -1.33 -3.89 -19.44
N GLN A 165 -1.35 -4.58 -20.56
CA GLN A 165 -2.58 -5.09 -21.14
C GLN A 165 -2.45 -6.55 -21.55
N VAL A 166 -3.47 -7.32 -21.22
CA VAL A 166 -3.65 -8.70 -21.66
C VAL A 166 -5.11 -8.86 -22.09
N GLN A 167 -5.35 -8.88 -23.40
CA GLN A 167 -6.69 -8.88 -24.00
C GLN A 167 -7.55 -7.72 -23.47
N ASP A 168 -8.63 -7.99 -22.76
CA ASP A 168 -9.56 -7.03 -22.17
C ASP A 168 -9.22 -6.61 -20.73
N LEU A 169 -8.14 -7.17 -20.17
CA LEU A 169 -7.59 -6.78 -18.86
C LEU A 169 -6.49 -5.74 -19.07
N GLU A 170 -6.67 -4.57 -18.49
CA GLU A 170 -5.71 -3.46 -18.51
C GLU A 170 -5.43 -2.98 -17.09
N ILE A 171 -4.16 -2.66 -16.79
CA ILE A 171 -3.80 -1.89 -15.59
C ILE A 171 -3.04 -0.63 -15.99
N ASN A 172 -3.32 0.46 -15.30
CA ASN A 172 -2.59 1.72 -15.35
C ASN A 172 -1.83 1.85 -14.02
N ILE A 173 -0.52 1.62 -14.06
CA ILE A 173 0.31 1.54 -12.85
C ILE A 173 0.35 2.89 -12.12
N PRO A 174 0.64 4.03 -12.77
CA PRO A 174 0.64 5.33 -12.12
C PRO A 174 -0.69 5.72 -11.46
N CYS A 175 -1.80 5.32 -12.08
CA CYS A 175 -3.13 5.64 -11.57
C CYS A 175 -3.67 4.59 -10.58
N HIS A 176 -2.93 3.51 -10.31
CA HIS A 176 -3.42 2.35 -9.53
C HIS A 176 -4.82 1.88 -9.96
N GLU A 177 -5.07 1.88 -11.27
CA GLU A 177 -6.37 1.54 -11.84
C GLU A 177 -6.30 0.25 -12.66
N ALA A 178 -7.22 -0.66 -12.41
CA ALA A 178 -7.42 -1.87 -13.20
C ALA A 178 -8.76 -1.80 -13.94
N ARG A 179 -8.80 -2.30 -15.18
CA ARG A 179 -10.01 -2.38 -16.00
C ARG A 179 -10.15 -3.75 -16.63
N VAL A 180 -11.39 -4.22 -16.69
CA VAL A 180 -11.78 -5.44 -17.44
C VAL A 180 -12.90 -5.04 -18.40
N GLU A 181 -12.76 -5.32 -19.69
CA GLU A 181 -13.69 -4.87 -20.73
C GLU A 181 -13.96 -3.34 -20.66
N GLY A 182 -12.94 -2.54 -20.32
CA GLY A 182 -13.03 -1.09 -20.14
C GLY A 182 -13.71 -0.62 -18.84
N LYS A 183 -14.23 -1.53 -18.01
CA LYS A 183 -14.86 -1.19 -16.72
C LYS A 183 -13.83 -1.24 -15.62
N VAL A 184 -13.82 -0.22 -14.75
CA VAL A 184 -12.94 -0.16 -13.59
C VAL A 184 -13.27 -1.30 -12.62
N VAL A 185 -12.23 -1.98 -12.14
CA VAL A 185 -12.29 -3.01 -11.11
C VAL A 185 -11.74 -2.43 -9.82
N ASP A 186 -12.51 -2.47 -8.75
CA ASP A 186 -12.13 -1.89 -7.45
C ASP A 186 -11.23 -2.85 -6.67
N LEU A 187 -9.91 -2.68 -6.84
CA LEU A 187 -8.89 -3.48 -6.18
C LEU A 187 -8.31 -2.75 -4.96
N THR A 188 -8.02 -3.49 -3.89
CA THR A 188 -7.18 -2.97 -2.80
C THR A 188 -5.73 -2.83 -3.28
N PRO A 189 -4.88 -2.04 -2.59
CA PRO A 189 -3.47 -1.88 -2.97
C PRO A 189 -2.73 -3.22 -3.11
N THR A 190 -3.02 -4.17 -2.23
CA THR A 190 -2.40 -5.51 -2.28
C THR A 190 -2.88 -6.35 -3.46
N GLU A 191 -4.17 -6.33 -3.76
CA GLU A 191 -4.74 -7.02 -4.92
C GLU A 191 -4.20 -6.42 -6.24
N PHE A 192 -4.10 -5.09 -6.31
CA PHE A 192 -3.52 -4.40 -7.46
C PHE A 192 -2.04 -4.81 -7.66
N ARG A 193 -1.24 -4.81 -6.59
CA ARG A 193 0.18 -5.21 -6.66
C ARG A 193 0.34 -6.67 -7.08
N LEU A 194 -0.51 -7.56 -6.57
CA LEU A 194 -0.52 -8.97 -6.98
C LEU A 194 -0.84 -9.12 -8.47
N LEU A 195 -1.84 -8.39 -8.97
CA LEU A 195 -2.19 -8.38 -10.39
C LEU A 195 -1.04 -7.84 -11.24
N GLN A 196 -0.44 -6.73 -10.83
CA GLN A 196 0.70 -6.11 -11.52
C GLN A 196 1.85 -7.10 -11.70
N ILE A 197 2.31 -7.75 -10.64
CA ILE A 197 3.40 -8.73 -10.68
C ILE A 197 3.06 -9.89 -11.61
N LEU A 198 1.84 -10.39 -11.57
CA LEU A 198 1.40 -11.47 -12.46
C LEU A 198 1.37 -11.02 -13.93
N MET A 199 1.00 -9.77 -14.21
CA MET A 199 1.00 -9.20 -15.56
C MET A 199 2.40 -8.92 -16.09
N GLU A 200 3.29 -8.33 -15.28
CA GLU A 200 4.70 -8.11 -15.62
C GLU A 200 5.42 -9.41 -15.98
N ARG A 201 5.06 -10.49 -15.29
CA ARG A 201 5.67 -11.81 -15.45
C ARG A 201 4.76 -12.79 -16.21
N LYS A 202 3.94 -12.26 -17.11
CA LYS A 202 2.98 -13.03 -17.91
C LYS A 202 3.59 -14.33 -18.46
N GLY A 203 2.86 -15.43 -18.33
CA GLY A 203 3.24 -16.77 -18.78
C GLY A 203 4.20 -17.52 -17.83
N ARG A 204 4.88 -16.83 -16.91
CA ARG A 204 5.81 -17.44 -15.96
C ARG A 204 5.08 -17.83 -14.67
N VAL A 205 5.33 -19.05 -14.19
CA VAL A 205 4.81 -19.50 -12.91
C VAL A 205 5.57 -18.79 -11.78
N GLN A 206 4.81 -18.16 -10.88
CA GLN A 206 5.34 -17.57 -9.65
C GLN A 206 4.97 -18.50 -8.50
N SER A 207 5.97 -18.90 -7.69
CA SER A 207 5.69 -19.68 -6.48
C SER A 207 4.93 -18.83 -5.45
N ARG A 208 4.27 -19.49 -4.50
CA ARG A 208 3.60 -18.79 -3.40
C ARG A 208 4.58 -17.99 -2.56
N ASP A 209 5.73 -18.56 -2.26
CA ASP A 209 6.79 -17.90 -1.49
C ASP A 209 7.32 -16.66 -2.22
N GLN A 210 7.53 -16.76 -3.54
CA GLN A 210 7.97 -15.64 -4.36
C GLN A 210 6.92 -14.54 -4.41
N LEU A 211 5.63 -14.87 -4.60
CA LEU A 211 4.54 -13.90 -4.56
C LEU A 211 4.43 -13.25 -3.18
N LEU A 212 4.59 -14.03 -2.11
CA LEU A 212 4.57 -13.52 -0.75
C LEU A 212 5.70 -12.49 -0.52
N GLN A 213 6.90 -12.80 -0.97
CA GLN A 213 8.04 -11.89 -0.88
C GLN A 213 7.84 -10.63 -1.73
N ASP A 214 7.42 -10.77 -2.99
CA ASP A 214 7.31 -9.66 -3.94
C ASP A 214 6.12 -8.73 -3.64
N VAL A 215 5.03 -9.28 -3.11
CA VAL A 215 3.81 -8.52 -2.78
C VAL A 215 3.85 -7.98 -1.36
N TRP A 216 4.31 -8.75 -0.38
CA TRP A 216 4.30 -8.35 1.05
C TRP A 216 5.67 -7.99 1.59
N GLY A 217 6.76 -8.41 0.95
CA GLY A 217 8.13 -8.07 1.35
C GLY A 217 8.67 -8.94 2.50
N TYR A 218 8.23 -10.19 2.61
CA TYR A 218 8.59 -11.06 3.73
C TYR A 218 9.51 -12.21 3.36
N ASP A 219 10.50 -12.45 4.24
CA ASP A 219 11.27 -13.68 4.29
C ASP A 219 10.61 -14.66 5.29
N GLN A 220 10.10 -15.77 4.80
CA GLN A 220 9.87 -17.08 5.45
C GLN A 220 8.96 -17.23 6.71
N LEU A 221 8.38 -16.19 7.29
CA LEU A 221 7.59 -16.33 8.54
C LEU A 221 6.06 -16.26 8.38
N ILE A 222 5.56 -16.12 7.16
CA ILE A 222 4.13 -15.96 6.88
C ILE A 222 3.59 -17.16 6.11
N ASP A 223 2.36 -17.59 6.47
CA ASP A 223 1.67 -18.65 5.78
C ASP A 223 1.37 -18.26 4.32
N THR A 224 1.83 -19.09 3.39
CA THR A 224 1.59 -18.94 1.95
C THR A 224 0.11 -18.97 1.56
N ARG A 225 -0.79 -19.40 2.45
CA ARG A 225 -2.26 -19.33 2.29
C ARG A 225 -2.77 -17.90 2.13
N THR A 226 -2.02 -16.88 2.64
CA THR A 226 -2.30 -15.47 2.38
C THR A 226 -2.40 -15.19 0.89
N VAL A 227 -1.47 -15.72 0.09
CA VAL A 227 -1.47 -15.58 -1.36
C VAL A 227 -2.73 -16.20 -1.99
N ASP A 228 -3.11 -17.40 -1.54
CA ASP A 228 -4.28 -18.11 -2.07
C ASP A 228 -5.58 -17.30 -1.83
N THR A 229 -5.70 -16.70 -0.65
CA THR A 229 -6.85 -15.86 -0.30
C THR A 229 -6.93 -14.61 -1.16
N HIS A 230 -5.81 -13.88 -1.36
CA HIS A 230 -5.79 -12.70 -2.21
C HIS A 230 -6.00 -13.04 -3.69
N VAL A 231 -5.47 -14.16 -4.18
CA VAL A 231 -5.76 -14.64 -5.55
C VAL A 231 -7.25 -14.96 -5.71
N ARG A 232 -7.89 -15.60 -4.73
CA ARG A 232 -9.33 -15.88 -4.77
C ARG A 232 -10.15 -14.59 -4.90
N ARG A 233 -9.88 -13.59 -4.04
CA ARG A 233 -10.57 -12.29 -4.10
C ARG A 233 -10.33 -11.54 -5.40
N LEU A 234 -9.08 -11.50 -5.84
CA LEU A 234 -8.73 -10.89 -7.11
C LEU A 234 -9.54 -11.51 -8.25
N ARG A 235 -9.65 -12.83 -8.30
CA ARG A 235 -10.48 -13.53 -9.29
C ARG A 235 -11.97 -13.16 -9.17
N GLU A 236 -12.51 -13.07 -7.97
CA GLU A 236 -13.90 -12.67 -7.73
C GLU A 236 -14.18 -11.27 -8.28
N LYS A 237 -13.27 -10.31 -8.04
CA LYS A 237 -13.39 -8.94 -8.53
C LYS A 237 -13.17 -8.82 -10.04
N MET A 238 -12.29 -9.62 -10.63
CA MET A 238 -12.01 -9.63 -12.07
C MET A 238 -13.13 -10.23 -12.92
N GLY A 239 -14.07 -10.95 -12.32
CA GLY A 239 -15.21 -11.54 -13.02
C GLY A 239 -14.79 -12.43 -14.20
N LYS A 240 -15.10 -12.03 -15.45
CA LYS A 240 -14.76 -12.80 -16.66
C LYS A 240 -13.25 -13.00 -16.84
N ALA A 241 -12.43 -12.00 -16.49
CA ALA A 241 -10.98 -12.10 -16.58
C ALA A 241 -10.35 -12.98 -15.47
N SER A 242 -11.15 -13.56 -14.57
CA SER A 242 -10.67 -14.47 -13.51
C SER A 242 -9.90 -15.68 -14.06
N SER A 243 -10.27 -16.16 -15.24
CA SER A 243 -9.61 -17.27 -15.93
C SER A 243 -8.17 -16.96 -16.38
N TYR A 244 -7.80 -15.66 -16.47
CA TYR A 244 -6.44 -15.25 -16.84
C TYR A 244 -5.42 -15.58 -15.73
N ILE A 245 -5.87 -15.73 -14.48
CA ILE A 245 -5.00 -16.18 -13.40
C ILE A 245 -5.09 -17.70 -13.31
N GLY A 246 -4.12 -18.39 -13.89
CA GLY A 246 -4.01 -19.86 -13.85
C GLY A 246 -3.38 -20.35 -12.55
N THR A 247 -3.87 -21.46 -11.99
CA THR A 247 -3.26 -22.15 -10.85
C THR A 247 -2.39 -23.28 -11.33
N VAL A 248 -1.14 -23.32 -10.86
CA VAL A 248 -0.24 -24.45 -11.01
C VAL A 248 -0.20 -25.22 -9.69
N ARG A 249 -0.90 -26.37 -9.65
CA ARG A 249 -1.05 -27.15 -8.41
C ARG A 249 0.30 -27.47 -7.78
N GLY A 250 0.41 -27.31 -6.49
CA GLY A 250 1.63 -27.56 -5.72
C GLY A 250 2.74 -26.52 -5.89
N VAL A 251 2.62 -25.56 -6.84
CA VAL A 251 3.65 -24.54 -7.12
C VAL A 251 3.14 -23.14 -6.81
N GLY A 252 2.13 -22.63 -7.54
CA GLY A 252 1.69 -21.24 -7.38
C GLY A 252 0.77 -20.79 -8.51
N TYR A 253 1.00 -19.57 -9.01
CA TYR A 253 0.11 -18.90 -9.94
C TYR A 253 0.86 -18.32 -11.13
N ARG A 254 0.16 -18.12 -12.22
CA ARG A 254 0.66 -17.40 -13.41
C ARG A 254 -0.46 -16.65 -14.12
N LEU A 255 -0.14 -15.59 -14.81
CA LEU A 255 -1.06 -15.00 -15.77
C LEU A 255 -0.96 -15.75 -17.10
N VAL A 256 -2.09 -16.15 -17.66
CA VAL A 256 -2.21 -16.85 -18.95
C VAL A 256 -3.13 -16.05 -19.87
N GLU A 257 -2.86 -16.10 -21.15
CA GLU A 257 -3.86 -15.69 -22.13
C GLU A 257 -4.82 -16.85 -22.34
N PRO A 258 -6.13 -16.64 -22.16
CA PRO A 258 -7.09 -17.65 -22.55
C PRO A 258 -6.95 -17.92 -24.06
N ALA A 259 -6.98 -19.18 -24.47
CA ALA A 259 -7.09 -19.52 -25.87
C ALA A 259 -8.44 -19.00 -26.39
N ASN A 260 -8.41 -18.30 -27.53
CA ASN A 260 -9.60 -17.88 -28.26
C ASN A 260 -10.44 -19.07 -28.65
#